data_f16e95eb94c38d069f6f6df6539e9da0
#
_entry.id   f16e95eb94c38d069f6f6df6539e9da0
#
_cell.length_a   1.000
_cell.length_b   1.000
_cell.length_c   1.000
_cell.angle_alpha   90.00
_cell.angle_beta   90.00
_cell.angle_gamma   90.00
#
_symmetry.space_group_name_H-M   'P 1'
#
loop_
_entity.id
_entity.type
_entity.pdbx_description
1 polymer ?
#
loop_
_entity_poly.entity_id
_entity_poly.type
_entity_poly.pdbx_seq_one_letter_code
_entity_poly.pdbx_strand_id
1 'polypeptide(L)'
;MEQSLTRSQLNIFDLFNLEQKTIIVKPAVMVVDNNVNYSIYNLQAYQEDILNYGLAQTWHNITNYVLNNETNNKFLSWQNFAELYEIGLAIQDKQAKKESGQYYTPDDVALVMSTWLNLQNGENICDVACGTGKLILTYLDLIGKDKATKLIRDGKLYLYDLDDVALNICKTILLLKYGKDLEPFIHAIHCDFLSKTISLPENCKVISNPPYAGVNILNMDWEKTEVSLDTKELYSMFMEKIIKQSKSSVIITPYSFIGGNKFYSLRKIMNNYNGFIVAFDNVPGNIFCGRKHGIFNTNTSNSVRAAITVIENKESYKGFRTTPLIRFKNEERKQLLNTDVLESFIDEEYQLVNTKNQMYYKCAKELKSVWTSWQNVSDKCLGDYISQYGHNIISMPNTCRYFTTASNGLMNRNGQIVLNIDDKDVFNYTFCMINSSFAYWYWRLFDGGITYPRGLLLKMPMFYNKLSEEDKQFFSEIATEMIENSKKYIVTKNNVGVQENIKYPREFRDKINRKLLDILGLKNIDEKIFDVIHSNMALEVNV
;
A
#
# COMPACT_ATOMS: atom_id res chain seq x y z
N MET A 1 -26.67 -3.39 38.48
CA MET A 1 -26.49 -3.85 37.09
C MET A 1 -25.53 -2.87 36.41
N GLU A 2 -24.24 -3.10 36.51
CA GLU A 2 -23.24 -2.36 35.73
C GLU A 2 -23.32 -2.88 34.29
N GLN A 3 -23.81 -2.06 33.39
CA GLN A 3 -23.68 -2.34 31.96
C GLN A 3 -22.21 -2.23 31.61
N SER A 4 -21.58 -3.34 31.30
CA SER A 4 -20.24 -3.36 30.73
C SER A 4 -20.26 -2.65 29.36
N LEU A 5 -19.78 -1.44 29.31
CA LEU A 5 -19.53 -0.72 28.04
C LEU A 5 -18.58 -1.54 27.19
N THR A 6 -18.95 -1.77 25.94
CA THR A 6 -18.06 -2.43 24.99
C THR A 6 -16.85 -1.54 24.70
N ARG A 7 -15.68 -2.14 24.44
CA ARG A 7 -14.38 -1.45 24.20
C ARG A 7 -14.45 -0.35 23.11
N SER A 8 -15.46 -0.37 22.25
CA SER A 8 -15.73 0.63 21.22
C SER A 8 -16.47 1.87 21.70
N GLN A 9 -17.00 1.84 22.94
CA GLN A 9 -17.78 2.94 23.54
C GLN A 9 -16.98 3.74 24.57
N LEU A 10 -15.78 3.26 24.95
CA LEU A 10 -14.87 3.99 25.83
C LEU A 10 -14.19 5.11 25.03
N ASN A 11 -14.19 6.32 25.59
CA ASN A 11 -13.41 7.39 25.00
C ASN A 11 -11.91 7.16 25.28
N ILE A 12 -11.07 7.93 24.62
CA ILE A 12 -9.60 7.82 24.77
C ILE A 12 -9.15 7.99 26.23
N PHE A 13 -9.84 8.83 27.01
CA PHE A 13 -9.53 9.10 28.42
C PHE A 13 -9.83 7.90 29.32
N ASP A 14 -10.91 7.16 29.05
CA ASP A 14 -11.29 5.96 29.80
C ASP A 14 -10.29 4.83 29.55
N LEU A 15 -9.77 4.72 28.32
CA LEU A 15 -8.73 3.76 27.96
C LEU A 15 -7.39 4.07 28.66
N PHE A 16 -7.01 5.34 28.78
CA PHE A 16 -5.83 5.76 29.52
C PHE A 16 -5.90 5.38 31.00
N ASN A 17 -7.05 5.52 31.62
CA ASN A 17 -7.26 5.22 33.03
C ASN A 17 -7.29 3.70 33.32
N LEU A 18 -7.74 2.87 32.36
CA LEU A 18 -7.83 1.42 32.53
C LEU A 18 -6.48 0.70 32.42
N GLU A 19 -5.55 1.19 31.60
CA GLU A 19 -4.28 0.51 31.37
C GLU A 19 -3.14 0.97 32.32
N GLN A 20 -3.26 2.10 32.99
CA GLN A 20 -2.31 2.51 34.05
C GLN A 20 -2.21 1.51 35.21
N LYS A 21 -3.19 0.64 35.39
CA LYS A 21 -3.21 -0.38 36.46
C LYS A 21 -2.38 -1.64 36.17
N THR A 22 -1.86 -1.81 34.96
CA THR A 22 -1.30 -3.12 34.52
C THR A 22 0.13 -3.09 33.99
N ILE A 23 0.80 -1.93 33.92
CA ILE A 23 2.14 -1.85 33.28
C ILE A 23 3.22 -1.53 34.32
N ILE A 24 3.96 -2.56 34.74
CA ILE A 24 5.24 -2.40 35.45
C ILE A 24 6.34 -2.27 34.40
N VAL A 25 6.64 -1.06 33.97
CA VAL A 25 7.78 -0.77 33.09
C VAL A 25 8.64 0.31 33.74
N LYS A 26 9.98 0.12 33.73
CA LYS A 26 10.92 1.11 34.26
C LYS A 26 10.79 2.40 33.44
N PRO A 27 10.47 3.55 34.04
CA PRO A 27 10.23 4.78 33.29
C PRO A 27 11.54 5.34 32.73
N ALA A 28 11.51 5.70 31.47
CA ALA A 28 12.43 6.67 30.90
C ALA A 28 11.84 8.06 31.19
N VAL A 29 12.52 8.85 31.99
CA VAL A 29 12.02 10.14 32.49
C VAL A 29 12.67 11.28 31.74
N MET A 30 11.89 12.16 31.17
CA MET A 30 12.33 13.45 30.66
C MET A 30 11.74 14.55 31.56
N VAL A 31 12.60 15.44 32.05
CA VAL A 31 12.17 16.58 32.87
C VAL A 31 12.07 17.81 31.98
N VAL A 32 10.88 18.36 31.89
CA VAL A 32 10.64 19.64 31.23
C VAL A 32 10.10 20.60 32.29
N ASP A 33 10.76 21.72 32.42
CA ASP A 33 10.43 22.75 33.41
C ASP A 33 10.26 22.22 34.84
N ASN A 34 11.21 22.46 35.63
CA ASN A 34 11.43 22.19 37.06
C ASN A 34 10.59 21.12 37.81
N ASN A 35 9.49 20.61 37.29
CA ASN A 35 8.61 19.65 37.97
C ASN A 35 7.81 18.68 37.12
N VAL A 36 7.92 18.68 35.77
CA VAL A 36 7.10 17.81 34.93
C VAL A 36 7.96 16.79 34.19
N ASN A 37 7.66 15.51 34.40
CA ASN A 37 8.36 14.40 33.78
C ASN A 37 7.54 13.87 32.58
N TYR A 38 8.05 14.05 31.38
CA TYR A 38 7.46 13.40 30.18
C TYR A 38 8.17 12.10 29.92
N SER A 39 7.39 11.06 29.73
CA SER A 39 7.84 9.82 29.13
C SER A 39 6.68 9.25 28.34
N ILE A 40 6.98 8.34 27.41
CA ILE A 40 5.92 7.55 26.73
C ILE A 40 5.06 6.76 27.72
N TYR A 41 5.47 6.67 28.99
CA TYR A 41 4.81 5.97 30.07
C TYR A 41 4.14 6.89 31.10
N ASN A 42 4.46 8.19 31.11
CA ASN A 42 3.75 9.21 31.87
C ASN A 42 2.88 10.08 30.95
N LEU A 43 1.94 9.41 30.30
CA LEU A 43 1.06 10.03 29.32
C LEU A 43 0.08 11.04 29.95
N GLN A 44 -0.20 10.94 31.25
CA GLN A 44 -1.13 11.87 31.91
C GLN A 44 -0.59 13.29 31.93
N ALA A 45 0.67 13.48 32.38
CA ALA A 45 1.29 14.81 32.39
C ALA A 45 1.40 15.39 30.97
N TYR A 46 1.80 14.56 30.00
CA TYR A 46 1.88 14.97 28.61
C TYR A 46 0.52 15.36 28.03
N GLN A 47 -0.52 14.63 28.38
CA GLN A 47 -1.88 14.95 27.98
C GLN A 47 -2.39 16.26 28.63
N GLU A 48 -2.12 16.47 29.92
CA GLU A 48 -2.48 17.70 30.63
C GLU A 48 -1.80 18.92 29.99
N ASP A 49 -0.55 18.81 29.58
CA ASP A 49 0.16 19.91 28.92
C ASP A 49 -0.39 20.20 27.51
N ILE A 50 -0.72 19.17 26.74
CA ILE A 50 -1.35 19.36 25.44
C ILE A 50 -2.72 20.07 25.59
N LEU A 51 -3.49 19.70 26.61
CA LEU A 51 -4.79 20.31 26.87
C LEU A 51 -4.66 21.76 27.37
N ASN A 52 -3.62 22.06 28.14
CA ASN A 52 -3.40 23.40 28.71
C ASN A 52 -2.72 24.37 27.75
N TYR A 53 -1.75 23.89 26.96
CA TYR A 53 -0.86 24.73 26.16
C TYR A 53 -0.98 24.46 24.64
N GLY A 54 -1.60 23.37 24.23
CA GLY A 54 -1.61 22.89 22.86
C GLY A 54 -0.36 22.11 22.48
N LEU A 55 -0.49 21.30 21.42
CA LEU A 55 0.58 20.38 20.98
C LEU A 55 1.86 21.13 20.57
N ALA A 56 1.73 22.21 19.80
CA ALA A 56 2.86 22.97 19.30
C ALA A 56 3.70 23.57 20.42
N GLN A 57 3.06 24.21 21.43
CA GLN A 57 3.77 24.81 22.56
C GLN A 57 4.40 23.74 23.46
N THR A 58 3.68 22.65 23.69
CA THR A 58 4.22 21.51 24.46
C THR A 58 5.51 20.98 23.82
N TRP A 59 5.51 20.76 22.50
CA TRP A 59 6.70 20.29 21.79
C TRP A 59 7.81 21.33 21.69
N HIS A 60 7.47 22.61 21.56
CA HIS A 60 8.46 23.69 21.64
C HIS A 60 9.21 23.65 22.98
N ASN A 61 8.50 23.49 24.08
CA ASN A 61 9.08 23.37 25.41
C ASN A 61 9.97 22.13 25.54
N ILE A 62 9.49 20.96 25.05
CA ILE A 62 10.23 19.70 25.08
C ILE A 62 11.53 19.81 24.29
N THR A 63 11.49 20.27 23.05
CA THR A 63 12.66 20.36 22.17
C THR A 63 13.70 21.32 22.71
N ASN A 64 13.29 22.48 23.22
CA ASN A 64 14.19 23.45 23.85
C ASN A 64 14.84 22.88 25.09
N TYR A 65 14.07 22.21 25.95
CA TYR A 65 14.62 21.61 27.15
C TYR A 65 15.68 20.56 26.83
N VAL A 66 15.37 19.64 25.91
CA VAL A 66 16.25 18.53 25.54
C VAL A 66 17.54 19.05 24.90
N LEU A 67 17.46 20.09 24.07
CA LEU A 67 18.64 20.72 23.47
C LEU A 67 19.54 21.43 24.52
N ASN A 68 18.98 21.96 25.60
CA ASN A 68 19.73 22.71 26.59
C ASN A 68 20.27 21.86 27.75
N ASN A 69 19.75 20.64 27.95
CA ASN A 69 20.07 19.79 29.11
C ASN A 69 20.65 18.42 28.70
N GLU A 70 21.92 18.37 28.31
CA GLU A 70 22.59 17.18 27.77
C GLU A 70 22.62 15.95 28.69
N THR A 71 22.63 16.16 30.00
CA THR A 71 22.85 15.09 31.00
C THR A 71 21.65 14.14 31.14
N ASN A 72 20.45 14.57 30.80
CA ASN A 72 19.22 13.79 30.94
C ASN A 72 18.78 13.06 29.66
N ASN A 73 19.48 13.26 28.53
CA ASN A 73 19.11 12.71 27.24
C ASN A 73 19.42 11.22 27.05
N LYS A 74 20.02 10.55 28.03
CA LYS A 74 20.42 9.14 27.96
C LYS A 74 19.26 8.15 27.91
N PHE A 75 18.04 8.58 28.14
CA PHE A 75 16.88 7.71 28.34
C PHE A 75 15.86 7.73 27.19
N LEU A 76 15.98 8.65 26.23
CA LEU A 76 15.06 8.75 25.10
C LEU A 76 15.75 8.38 23.79
N SER A 77 15.27 7.32 23.16
CA SER A 77 15.61 7.05 21.76
C SER A 77 14.84 8.02 20.85
N TRP A 78 15.37 8.29 19.67
CA TRP A 78 14.66 9.13 18.70
C TRP A 78 13.29 8.55 18.29
N GLN A 79 13.13 7.22 18.37
CA GLN A 79 11.85 6.56 18.14
C GLN A 79 10.79 6.99 19.16
N ASN A 80 11.18 7.23 20.41
CA ASN A 80 10.26 7.68 21.46
C ASN A 80 9.71 9.08 21.19
N PHE A 81 10.50 9.99 20.60
CA PHE A 81 10.01 11.30 20.19
C PHE A 81 8.91 11.19 19.14
N ALA A 82 9.15 10.41 18.10
CA ALA A 82 8.17 10.19 17.04
C ALA A 82 6.86 9.58 17.59
N GLU A 83 6.97 8.57 18.44
CA GLU A 83 5.81 7.92 19.05
C GLU A 83 5.03 8.89 19.96
N LEU A 84 5.72 9.67 20.77
CA LEU A 84 5.10 10.65 21.66
C LEU A 84 4.38 11.75 20.86
N TYR A 85 4.97 12.20 19.76
CA TYR A 85 4.33 13.17 18.87
C TYR A 85 3.05 12.61 18.24
N GLU A 86 3.06 11.38 17.76
CA GLU A 86 1.87 10.74 17.21
C GLU A 86 0.74 10.57 18.23
N ILE A 87 1.11 10.26 19.49
CA ILE A 87 0.17 10.22 20.60
C ILE A 87 -0.44 11.60 20.81
N GLY A 88 0.38 12.66 20.80
CA GLY A 88 -0.06 14.04 20.94
C GLY A 88 -1.05 14.47 19.85
N LEU A 89 -0.78 14.13 18.59
CA LEU A 89 -1.71 14.35 17.50
C LEU A 89 -3.07 13.65 17.72
N ALA A 90 -3.04 12.43 18.23
CA ALA A 90 -4.25 11.69 18.53
C ALA A 90 -5.05 12.24 19.72
N ILE A 91 -4.37 12.89 20.68
CA ILE A 91 -4.99 13.58 21.81
C ILE A 91 -5.65 14.88 21.32
N GLN A 92 -4.97 15.67 20.49
CA GLN A 92 -5.45 16.96 20.05
C GLN A 92 -6.63 16.82 19.09
N ASP A 93 -6.52 16.01 18.05
CA ASP A 93 -7.60 15.78 17.09
C ASP A 93 -7.45 14.46 16.33
N LYS A 94 -8.21 13.45 16.74
CA LYS A 94 -8.23 12.14 16.09
C LYS A 94 -8.79 12.17 14.66
N GLN A 95 -9.67 13.12 14.36
CA GLN A 95 -10.31 13.24 13.06
C GLN A 95 -9.40 13.96 12.06
N ALA A 96 -8.70 15.01 12.47
CA ALA A 96 -7.73 15.71 11.64
C ALA A 96 -6.58 14.80 11.18
N LYS A 97 -6.08 13.92 12.07
CA LYS A 97 -5.06 12.92 11.70
C LYS A 97 -5.52 11.98 10.57
N LYS A 98 -6.79 11.59 10.58
CA LYS A 98 -7.37 10.73 9.54
C LYS A 98 -7.56 11.48 8.21
N GLU A 99 -7.94 12.73 8.28
CA GLU A 99 -8.18 13.59 7.13
C GLU A 99 -6.88 14.07 6.46
N SER A 100 -5.81 14.27 7.23
CA SER A 100 -4.48 14.65 6.70
C SER A 100 -3.79 13.54 5.90
N GLY A 101 -4.28 12.30 5.99
CA GLY A 101 -3.70 11.17 5.24
C GLY A 101 -2.28 10.80 5.68
N GLN A 102 -1.89 11.16 6.90
CA GLN A 102 -0.56 10.85 7.45
C GLN A 102 -0.47 9.37 7.86
N TYR A 103 0.46 8.65 7.26
CA TYR A 103 0.78 7.26 7.56
C TYR A 103 2.21 7.12 8.03
N TYR A 104 2.37 6.48 9.18
CA TYR A 104 3.69 6.23 9.74
C TYR A 104 4.40 5.07 9.06
N THR A 105 5.66 5.26 8.69
CA THR A 105 6.46 4.21 8.06
C THR A 105 7.08 3.29 9.13
N PRO A 106 6.81 1.97 9.14
CA PRO A 106 7.44 1.03 10.06
C PRO A 106 8.96 0.95 9.86
N ASP A 107 9.70 0.55 10.93
CA ASP A 107 11.17 0.50 10.93
C ASP A 107 11.74 -0.40 9.82
N ASP A 108 11.17 -1.57 9.65
CA ASP A 108 11.59 -2.54 8.64
C ASP A 108 11.35 -2.05 7.21
N VAL A 109 10.25 -1.35 6.98
CA VAL A 109 9.96 -0.69 5.68
C VAL A 109 10.92 0.45 5.43
N ALA A 110 11.17 1.29 6.43
CA ALA A 110 12.12 2.39 6.33
C ALA A 110 13.55 1.88 6.01
N LEU A 111 13.94 0.73 6.59
CA LEU A 111 15.22 0.10 6.31
C LEU A 111 15.33 -0.39 4.85
N VAL A 112 14.30 -1.06 4.34
CA VAL A 112 14.23 -1.48 2.93
C VAL A 112 14.35 -0.28 2.00
N MET A 113 13.55 0.77 2.22
CA MET A 113 13.59 1.99 1.41
C MET A 113 14.96 2.67 1.46
N SER A 114 15.58 2.72 2.63
CA SER A 114 16.92 3.29 2.84
C SER A 114 18.00 2.51 2.09
N THR A 115 17.90 1.17 2.06
CA THR A 115 18.84 0.31 1.34
C THR A 115 18.77 0.56 -0.18
N TRP A 116 17.58 0.74 -0.74
CA TRP A 116 17.41 1.02 -2.17
C TRP A 116 17.81 2.44 -2.59
N LEU A 117 17.95 3.38 -1.65
CA LEU A 117 18.27 4.77 -2.00
C LEU A 117 19.65 4.92 -2.65
N ASN A 118 20.63 4.12 -2.24
CA ASN A 118 21.99 4.03 -2.82
C ASN A 118 22.64 5.38 -3.16
N LEU A 119 22.73 6.28 -2.15
CA LEU A 119 23.31 7.63 -2.33
C LEU A 119 24.80 7.55 -2.66
N GLN A 120 25.24 8.31 -3.66
CA GLN A 120 26.64 8.41 -4.05
C GLN A 120 27.29 9.66 -3.45
N ASN A 121 28.63 9.69 -3.44
CA ASN A 121 29.36 10.85 -2.93
C ASN A 121 29.00 12.12 -3.72
N GLY A 122 28.72 13.19 -2.99
CA GLY A 122 28.40 14.50 -3.57
C GLY A 122 26.92 14.69 -3.94
N GLU A 123 26.09 13.67 -3.84
CA GLU A 123 24.64 13.80 -4.05
C GLU A 123 23.96 14.38 -2.80
N ASN A 124 22.87 15.12 -3.03
CA ASN A 124 22.00 15.59 -1.99
C ASN A 124 20.95 14.51 -1.64
N ILE A 125 20.55 14.44 -0.38
CA ILE A 125 19.43 13.61 0.07
C ILE A 125 18.28 14.51 0.52
N CYS A 126 17.07 14.19 0.06
CA CYS A 126 15.86 14.93 0.39
C CYS A 126 14.78 14.01 0.93
N ASP A 127 14.08 14.46 1.97
CA ASP A 127 12.78 13.92 2.36
C ASP A 127 11.73 15.03 2.27
N VAL A 128 10.71 14.86 1.44
CA VAL A 128 9.78 15.93 1.05
C VAL A 128 8.45 15.90 1.79
N ALA A 129 8.31 15.02 2.72
CA ALA A 129 7.25 14.95 3.74
C ALA A 129 7.85 14.20 4.93
N CYS A 130 8.87 14.82 5.55
CA CYS A 130 9.76 14.10 6.46
C CYS A 130 9.11 13.78 7.81
N GLY A 131 8.05 14.50 8.20
CA GLY A 131 7.45 14.36 9.52
C GLY A 131 8.52 14.49 10.63
N THR A 132 8.52 13.55 11.57
CA THR A 132 9.52 13.47 12.62
C THR A 132 10.85 12.82 12.19
N GLY A 133 11.05 12.60 10.88
CA GLY A 133 12.33 12.16 10.31
C GLY A 133 12.55 10.66 10.19
N LYS A 134 11.50 9.83 10.23
CA LYS A 134 11.63 8.36 10.25
C LYS A 134 12.53 7.80 9.16
N LEU A 135 12.27 8.18 7.91
CA LEU A 135 13.01 7.67 6.75
C LEU A 135 14.46 8.17 6.77
N ILE A 136 14.65 9.46 6.99
CA ILE A 136 15.98 10.06 6.96
C ILE A 136 16.86 9.57 8.11
N LEU A 137 16.32 9.46 9.32
CA LEU A 137 17.06 8.94 10.47
C LEU A 137 17.46 7.48 10.29
N THR A 138 16.57 6.66 9.71
CA THR A 138 16.89 5.26 9.38
C THR A 138 18.01 5.19 8.34
N TYR A 139 17.97 6.05 7.31
CA TYR A 139 19.03 6.11 6.30
C TYR A 139 20.38 6.55 6.91
N LEU A 140 20.40 7.58 7.75
CA LEU A 140 21.60 8.06 8.40
C LEU A 140 22.20 7.02 9.36
N ASP A 141 21.35 6.22 10.02
CA ASP A 141 21.81 5.09 10.84
C ASP A 141 22.43 3.98 9.99
N LEU A 142 21.83 3.67 8.84
CA LEU A 142 22.31 2.66 7.93
C LEU A 142 23.73 2.97 7.40
N ILE A 143 24.00 4.23 7.04
CA ILE A 143 25.32 4.64 6.54
C ILE A 143 26.39 4.82 7.63
N GLY A 144 25.96 4.86 8.89
CA GLY A 144 26.81 5.00 10.07
C GLY A 144 27.17 6.45 10.42
N LYS A 145 27.51 6.68 11.71
CA LYS A 145 27.64 8.01 12.31
C LYS A 145 28.60 8.94 11.58
N ASP A 146 29.79 8.45 11.20
CA ASP A 146 30.83 9.29 10.59
C ASP A 146 30.40 9.79 9.20
N LYS A 147 29.84 8.89 8.38
CA LYS A 147 29.34 9.27 7.05
C LYS A 147 28.12 10.18 7.15
N ALA A 148 27.23 9.93 8.09
CA ALA A 148 26.06 10.77 8.36
C ALA A 148 26.47 12.17 8.78
N THR A 149 27.41 12.29 9.74
CA THR A 149 27.95 13.58 10.21
C THR A 149 28.60 14.34 9.07
N LYS A 150 29.40 13.66 8.23
CA LYS A 150 30.04 14.27 7.06
C LYS A 150 28.97 14.76 6.05
N LEU A 151 27.98 13.95 5.72
CA LEU A 151 26.90 14.29 4.79
C LEU A 151 26.15 15.56 5.25
N ILE A 152 25.82 15.63 6.56
CA ILE A 152 25.16 16.82 7.12
C ILE A 152 26.10 18.03 7.06
N ARG A 153 27.36 17.90 7.49
CA ARG A 153 28.35 19.00 7.48
C ARG A 153 28.64 19.53 6.09
N ASP A 154 28.56 18.69 5.06
CA ASP A 154 28.69 19.07 3.65
C ASP A 154 27.43 19.79 3.11
N GLY A 155 26.39 20.02 3.97
CA GLY A 155 25.13 20.69 3.60
C GLY A 155 24.29 19.89 2.61
N LYS A 156 24.35 18.55 2.66
CA LYS A 156 23.70 17.66 1.69
C LYS A 156 22.36 17.11 2.15
N LEU A 157 21.88 17.50 3.32
CA LEU A 157 20.62 17.03 3.91
C LEU A 157 19.52 18.08 3.79
N TYR A 158 18.42 17.74 3.10
CA TYR A 158 17.26 18.61 2.89
C TYR A 158 15.99 17.93 3.40
N LEU A 159 15.25 18.63 4.26
CA LEU A 159 14.03 18.17 4.90
C LEU A 159 12.91 19.17 4.61
N TYR A 160 11.81 18.70 4.08
CA TYR A 160 10.64 19.51 3.79
C TYR A 160 9.44 18.93 4.52
N ASP A 161 8.69 19.77 5.22
CA ASP A 161 7.40 19.38 5.77
C ASP A 161 6.47 20.60 5.90
N LEU A 162 5.16 20.35 5.84
CA LEU A 162 4.14 21.34 6.12
C LEU A 162 3.90 21.50 7.64
N ASP A 163 4.25 20.48 8.41
CA ASP A 163 4.12 20.44 9.87
C ASP A 163 5.44 20.93 10.53
N ASP A 164 5.44 22.19 10.93
CA ASP A 164 6.60 22.84 11.56
C ASP A 164 7.01 22.14 12.87
N VAL A 165 6.05 21.62 13.64
CA VAL A 165 6.34 20.91 14.89
C VAL A 165 7.06 19.60 14.61
N ALA A 166 6.59 18.80 13.66
CA ALA A 166 7.22 17.55 13.27
C ALA A 166 8.63 17.81 12.70
N LEU A 167 8.77 18.82 11.85
CA LEU A 167 10.05 19.22 11.28
C LEU A 167 11.06 19.65 12.35
N ASN A 168 10.62 20.44 13.34
CA ASN A 168 11.46 20.85 14.48
C ASN A 168 11.87 19.66 15.35
N ILE A 169 10.99 18.69 15.56
CA ILE A 169 11.32 17.43 16.25
C ILE A 169 12.40 16.68 15.48
N CYS A 170 12.24 16.52 14.15
CA CYS A 170 13.25 15.88 13.30
C CYS A 170 14.61 16.57 13.43
N LYS A 171 14.66 17.89 13.29
CA LYS A 171 15.87 18.69 13.46
C LYS A 171 16.49 18.51 14.83
N THR A 172 15.70 18.54 15.89
CA THR A 172 16.15 18.32 17.26
C THR A 172 16.83 16.96 17.43
N ILE A 173 16.22 15.90 16.91
CA ILE A 173 16.79 14.54 16.95
C ILE A 173 18.14 14.49 16.23
N LEU A 174 18.24 15.11 15.06
CA LEU A 174 19.51 15.18 14.31
C LEU A 174 20.61 15.86 15.11
N LEU A 175 20.32 17.01 15.74
CA LEU A 175 21.28 17.74 16.56
C LEU A 175 21.73 16.96 17.81
N LEU A 176 20.81 16.27 18.46
CA LEU A 176 21.15 15.43 19.61
C LEU A 176 22.01 14.23 19.22
N LYS A 177 21.80 13.70 18.05
CA LYS A 177 22.44 12.47 17.59
C LYS A 177 23.82 12.70 16.97
N TYR A 178 23.94 13.75 16.17
CA TYR A 178 25.13 14.00 15.36
C TYR A 178 25.95 15.22 15.81
N GLY A 179 25.36 16.13 16.58
CA GLY A 179 26.03 17.30 17.16
C GLY A 179 25.31 18.61 16.86
N LYS A 180 25.25 19.51 17.88
CA LYS A 180 24.58 20.81 17.76
C LYS A 180 25.28 21.76 16.80
N ASP A 181 26.60 21.60 16.61
CA ASP A 181 27.42 22.35 15.67
C ASP A 181 26.98 22.15 14.21
N LEU A 182 26.19 21.11 13.94
CA LEU A 182 25.67 20.82 12.60
C LEU A 182 24.40 21.61 12.23
N GLU A 183 23.82 22.37 13.16
CA GLU A 183 22.58 23.11 12.92
C GLU A 183 22.62 24.00 11.65
N PRO A 184 23.69 24.77 11.36
CA PRO A 184 23.74 25.62 10.16
C PRO A 184 23.76 24.86 8.84
N PHE A 185 24.02 23.55 8.87
CA PHE A 185 24.18 22.71 7.69
C PHE A 185 22.95 21.83 7.40
N ILE A 186 21.93 21.86 8.27
CA ILE A 186 20.67 21.12 8.08
C ILE A 186 19.68 22.04 7.39
N HIS A 187 19.29 21.71 6.15
CA HIS A 187 18.25 22.42 5.42
C HIS A 187 16.86 21.90 5.81
N ALA A 188 16.34 22.37 6.94
CA ALA A 188 14.98 22.08 7.40
C ALA A 188 14.04 23.20 6.94
N ILE A 189 13.14 22.90 6.00
CA ILE A 189 12.35 23.86 5.24
C ILE A 189 10.87 23.62 5.55
N HIS A 190 10.28 24.50 6.36
CA HIS A 190 8.84 24.52 6.61
C HIS A 190 8.13 25.08 5.38
N CYS A 191 7.42 24.25 4.64
CA CYS A 191 6.76 24.67 3.41
C CYS A 191 5.68 23.68 2.95
N ASP A 192 4.78 24.17 2.12
CA ASP A 192 3.99 23.30 1.24
C ASP A 192 4.86 22.88 0.04
N PHE A 193 5.29 21.62 0.04
CA PHE A 193 6.16 21.10 -1.03
C PHE A 193 5.56 21.23 -2.43
N LEU A 194 4.24 21.22 -2.57
CA LEU A 194 3.57 21.36 -3.86
C LEU A 194 3.51 22.81 -4.36
N SER A 195 3.84 23.81 -3.52
CA SER A 195 3.92 25.22 -3.93
C SER A 195 4.87 25.39 -5.14
N LYS A 196 4.51 26.31 -6.04
CA LYS A 196 5.30 26.63 -7.24
C LYS A 196 6.69 27.19 -6.93
N THR A 197 6.86 27.80 -5.76
CA THR A 197 8.12 28.43 -5.34
C THR A 197 9.12 27.43 -4.77
N ILE A 198 8.71 26.21 -4.45
CA ILE A 198 9.55 25.18 -3.86
C ILE A 198 10.10 24.28 -4.95
N SER A 199 11.41 24.07 -4.95
CA SER A 199 12.12 23.13 -5.82
C SER A 199 13.08 22.26 -5.02
N LEU A 200 13.43 21.11 -5.57
CA LEU A 200 14.48 20.26 -5.04
C LEU A 200 15.87 20.81 -5.43
N PRO A 201 16.90 20.59 -4.60
CA PRO A 201 18.27 20.92 -4.98
C PRO A 201 18.72 20.04 -6.16
N GLU A 202 19.66 20.56 -6.94
CA GLU A 202 20.26 19.79 -8.04
C GLU A 202 20.94 18.52 -7.53
N ASN A 203 21.04 17.50 -8.37
CA ASN A 203 21.72 16.25 -8.07
C ASN A 203 21.22 15.60 -6.75
N CYS A 204 19.92 15.59 -6.53
CA CYS A 204 19.33 15.02 -5.32
C CYS A 204 18.72 13.64 -5.55
N LYS A 205 18.75 12.83 -4.50
CA LYS A 205 17.94 11.63 -4.34
C LYS A 205 16.87 11.84 -3.27
N VAL A 206 15.70 11.32 -3.51
CA VAL A 206 14.55 11.51 -2.63
C VAL A 206 14.13 10.20 -1.99
N ILE A 207 13.93 10.22 -0.68
CA ILE A 207 13.21 9.18 0.07
C ILE A 207 11.98 9.83 0.67
N SER A 208 10.79 9.25 0.48
CA SER A 208 9.58 9.91 0.97
C SER A 208 8.40 8.96 1.18
N ASN A 209 7.58 9.31 2.17
CA ASN A 209 6.23 8.78 2.37
C ASN A 209 5.24 9.97 2.32
N PRO A 210 4.82 10.41 1.13
CA PRO A 210 3.94 11.56 0.98
C PRO A 210 2.55 11.32 1.56
N PRO A 211 1.74 12.35 1.86
CA PRO A 211 0.41 12.21 2.43
C PRO A 211 -0.59 11.56 1.46
N TYR A 212 -1.49 10.69 1.98
CA TYR A 212 -2.48 9.91 1.23
C TYR A 212 -3.88 10.51 1.35
N ALA A 213 -4.07 11.73 0.92
CA ALA A 213 -5.36 12.40 0.97
C ALA A 213 -5.81 12.87 -0.40
N GLY A 214 -7.13 12.86 -0.61
CA GLY A 214 -7.75 13.55 -1.73
C GLY A 214 -7.81 15.05 -1.46
N VAL A 215 -7.71 15.86 -2.49
CA VAL A 215 -7.68 17.32 -2.36
C VAL A 215 -8.50 18.04 -3.43
N ASN A 216 -9.12 19.15 -3.04
CA ASN A 216 -9.71 20.08 -4.00
C ASN A 216 -8.65 21.09 -4.46
N ILE A 217 -8.05 20.82 -5.62
CA ILE A 217 -6.95 21.61 -6.17
C ILE A 217 -7.35 23.00 -6.67
N LEU A 218 -8.64 23.28 -6.84
CA LEU A 218 -9.11 24.53 -7.43
C LEU A 218 -8.74 25.75 -6.59
N ASN A 219 -8.67 25.57 -5.28
CA ASN A 219 -8.39 26.62 -4.29
C ASN A 219 -6.93 26.65 -3.84
N MET A 220 -6.04 25.83 -4.44
CA MET A 220 -4.64 25.75 -4.05
C MET A 220 -3.75 26.55 -5.01
N ASP A 221 -2.69 27.18 -4.46
CA ASP A 221 -1.66 27.87 -5.25
C ASP A 221 -0.59 26.88 -5.75
N TRP A 222 -1.05 25.79 -6.33
CA TRP A 222 -0.18 24.77 -6.93
C TRP A 222 -0.20 24.84 -8.45
N GLU A 223 0.81 24.26 -9.07
CA GLU A 223 0.79 24.04 -10.51
C GLU A 223 -0.33 23.06 -10.87
N LYS A 224 -1.22 23.48 -11.76
CA LYS A 224 -2.32 22.64 -12.26
C LYS A 224 -1.83 21.82 -13.43
N THR A 225 -1.34 20.62 -13.14
CA THR A 225 -0.86 19.66 -14.12
C THR A 225 -1.96 18.69 -14.55
N GLU A 226 -1.74 17.93 -15.63
CA GLU A 226 -2.64 16.84 -16.05
C GLU A 226 -2.83 15.83 -14.89
N VAL A 227 -1.76 15.49 -14.16
CA VAL A 227 -1.81 14.57 -13.01
C VAL A 227 -2.69 15.13 -11.89
N SER A 228 -2.52 16.38 -11.54
CA SER A 228 -3.31 17.00 -10.47
C SER A 228 -4.80 17.08 -10.78
N LEU A 229 -5.14 17.38 -12.03
CA LEU A 229 -6.53 17.49 -12.50
C LEU A 229 -7.24 16.13 -12.56
N ASP A 230 -6.53 15.10 -13.03
CA ASP A 230 -7.06 13.74 -13.19
C ASP A 230 -7.23 13.02 -11.87
N THR A 231 -6.20 13.09 -11.01
CA THR A 231 -6.12 12.23 -9.82
C THR A 231 -6.77 12.83 -8.59
N LYS A 232 -6.55 14.13 -8.34
CA LYS A 232 -6.92 14.85 -7.11
C LYS A 232 -6.42 14.16 -5.84
N GLU A 233 -5.25 13.50 -5.93
CA GLU A 233 -4.60 12.75 -4.84
C GLU A 233 -3.24 13.35 -4.55
N LEU A 234 -2.99 13.73 -3.30
CA LEU A 234 -1.72 14.38 -2.90
C LEU A 234 -0.51 13.56 -3.31
N TYR A 235 -0.48 12.26 -2.95
CA TYR A 235 0.68 11.42 -3.22
C TYR A 235 1.06 11.37 -4.71
N SER A 236 0.09 11.45 -5.62
CA SER A 236 0.37 11.43 -7.07
C SER A 236 1.02 12.72 -7.55
N MET A 237 0.65 13.87 -6.97
CA MET A 237 1.27 15.16 -7.25
C MET A 237 2.70 15.23 -6.69
N PHE A 238 2.90 14.69 -5.47
CA PHE A 238 4.24 14.52 -4.91
C PHE A 238 5.12 13.65 -5.82
N MET A 239 4.61 12.47 -6.24
CA MET A 239 5.34 11.59 -7.18
C MET A 239 5.71 12.33 -8.47
N GLU A 240 4.77 13.06 -9.08
CA GLU A 240 5.03 13.83 -10.30
C GLU A 240 6.18 14.82 -10.09
N LYS A 241 6.12 15.63 -9.03
CA LYS A 241 7.13 16.64 -8.74
C LYS A 241 8.49 16.03 -8.42
N ILE A 242 8.51 14.97 -7.60
CA ILE A 242 9.74 14.24 -7.27
C ILE A 242 10.39 13.66 -8.53
N ILE A 243 9.61 12.96 -9.36
CA ILE A 243 10.12 12.31 -10.59
C ILE A 243 10.75 13.33 -11.53
N LYS A 244 10.13 14.48 -11.69
CA LYS A 244 10.62 15.53 -12.59
C LYS A 244 11.87 16.26 -12.09
N GLN A 245 12.10 16.31 -10.77
CA GLN A 245 13.14 17.14 -10.18
C GLN A 245 14.28 16.35 -9.51
N SER A 246 14.10 15.05 -9.26
CA SER A 246 15.13 14.24 -8.62
C SER A 246 15.92 13.39 -9.63
N LYS A 247 17.14 13.03 -9.25
CA LYS A 247 17.98 12.07 -10.00
C LYS A 247 17.48 10.64 -9.83
N SER A 248 17.06 10.29 -8.63
CA SER A 248 16.39 9.03 -8.30
C SER A 248 15.56 9.20 -7.03
N SER A 249 14.62 8.28 -6.82
CA SER A 249 13.78 8.32 -5.63
C SER A 249 13.31 6.95 -5.18
N VAL A 250 13.02 6.84 -3.88
CA VAL A 250 12.35 5.70 -3.25
C VAL A 250 11.14 6.22 -2.51
N ILE A 251 9.96 5.89 -2.99
CA ILE A 251 8.69 6.47 -2.50
C ILE A 251 7.74 5.35 -2.12
N ILE A 252 7.10 5.45 -0.94
CA ILE A 252 6.01 4.56 -0.56
C ILE A 252 4.67 5.30 -0.69
N THR A 253 3.70 4.68 -1.37
CA THR A 253 2.39 5.29 -1.65
C THR A 253 1.29 4.24 -1.69
N PRO A 254 0.00 4.65 -1.73
CA PRO A 254 -1.06 3.74 -2.18
C PRO A 254 -0.74 3.18 -3.56
N TYR A 255 -0.95 1.87 -3.74
CA TYR A 255 -0.60 1.21 -5.01
C TYR A 255 -1.58 1.49 -6.16
N SER A 256 -2.66 2.23 -5.93
CA SER A 256 -3.75 2.47 -6.90
C SER A 256 -3.28 3.07 -8.23
N PHE A 257 -2.15 3.79 -8.23
CA PHE A 257 -1.58 4.36 -9.45
C PHE A 257 -1.12 3.30 -10.46
N ILE A 258 -0.86 2.06 -10.03
CA ILE A 258 -0.36 0.96 -10.89
C ILE A 258 -1.38 0.63 -11.99
N GLY A 259 -2.68 0.56 -11.65
CA GLY A 259 -3.73 0.15 -12.57
C GLY A 259 -4.97 1.06 -12.60
N GLY A 260 -5.12 2.00 -11.69
CA GLY A 260 -6.29 2.89 -11.66
C GLY A 260 -6.37 3.83 -12.87
N ASN A 261 -7.55 3.95 -13.48
CA ASN A 261 -7.73 4.75 -14.71
C ASN A 261 -7.36 6.23 -14.53
N LYS A 262 -7.72 6.84 -13.39
CA LYS A 262 -7.42 8.25 -13.10
C LYS A 262 -5.92 8.58 -12.97
N PHE A 263 -5.06 7.57 -12.88
CA PHE A 263 -3.61 7.73 -12.78
C PHE A 263 -2.88 7.55 -14.12
N TYR A 264 -3.61 7.56 -15.24
CA TYR A 264 -3.02 7.41 -16.55
C TYR A 264 -1.94 8.48 -16.84
N SER A 265 -2.25 9.75 -16.54
CA SER A 265 -1.34 10.88 -16.70
C SER A 265 -0.04 10.71 -15.89
N LEU A 266 -0.12 10.21 -14.64
CA LEU A 266 1.05 9.91 -13.83
C LEU A 266 1.90 8.79 -14.45
N ARG A 267 1.28 7.67 -14.88
CA ARG A 267 2.01 6.57 -15.53
C ARG A 267 2.67 6.98 -16.84
N LYS A 268 2.04 7.89 -17.60
CA LYS A 268 2.63 8.48 -18.81
C LYS A 268 3.94 9.21 -18.52
N ILE A 269 4.02 9.93 -17.39
CA ILE A 269 5.26 10.58 -16.93
C ILE A 269 6.25 9.51 -16.50
N MET A 270 5.86 8.57 -15.64
CA MET A 270 6.71 7.50 -15.12
C MET A 270 7.37 6.69 -16.24
N ASN A 271 6.67 6.42 -17.33
CA ASN A 271 7.21 5.65 -18.47
C ASN A 271 8.37 6.33 -19.22
N ASN A 272 8.71 7.57 -18.88
CA ASN A 272 9.94 8.22 -19.38
C ASN A 272 11.15 7.92 -18.50
N TYR A 273 11.00 7.19 -17.40
CA TYR A 273 12.02 6.85 -16.42
C TYR A 273 12.14 5.33 -16.26
N ASN A 274 13.13 4.90 -15.52
CA ASN A 274 13.36 3.50 -15.18
C ASN A 274 13.00 3.25 -13.72
N GLY A 275 12.66 2.01 -13.40
CA GLY A 275 12.45 1.65 -12.02
C GLY A 275 11.73 0.34 -11.82
N PHE A 276 11.39 0.10 -10.58
CA PHE A 276 10.56 -1.04 -10.22
C PHE A 276 9.57 -0.67 -9.10
N ILE A 277 8.51 -1.44 -9.03
CA ILE A 277 7.42 -1.25 -8.09
C ILE A 277 7.20 -2.54 -7.32
N VAL A 278 7.31 -2.48 -6.00
CA VAL A 278 6.98 -3.59 -5.11
C VAL A 278 5.60 -3.34 -4.52
N ALA A 279 4.63 -4.16 -4.92
CA ALA A 279 3.21 -3.98 -4.59
C ALA A 279 2.77 -4.94 -3.47
N PHE A 280 2.20 -4.40 -2.40
CA PHE A 280 1.75 -5.16 -1.23
C PHE A 280 0.23 -5.17 -1.08
N ASP A 281 -0.33 -6.36 -0.83
CA ASP A 281 -1.72 -6.49 -0.33
C ASP A 281 -1.79 -6.03 1.15
N ASN A 282 -2.99 -5.77 1.64
CA ASN A 282 -3.22 -5.37 3.03
C ASN A 282 -3.83 -6.49 3.89
N VAL A 283 -3.94 -7.70 3.34
CA VAL A 283 -4.46 -8.88 4.04
C VAL A 283 -3.76 -10.15 3.56
N PRO A 284 -3.49 -11.14 4.44
CA PRO A 284 -3.71 -11.11 5.89
C PRO A 284 -2.76 -10.18 6.66
N GLY A 285 -1.55 -9.96 6.17
CA GLY A 285 -0.60 -8.97 6.68
C GLY A 285 -0.78 -7.60 6.03
N ASN A 286 -0.28 -6.57 6.70
CA ASN A 286 -0.29 -5.21 6.18
C ASN A 286 1.08 -4.57 6.39
N ILE A 287 1.60 -3.90 5.35
CA ILE A 287 2.92 -3.27 5.41
C ILE A 287 2.99 -2.17 6.47
N PHE A 288 1.88 -1.45 6.71
CA PHE A 288 1.77 -0.42 7.75
C PHE A 288 1.35 -0.96 9.11
N CYS A 289 1.18 -2.28 9.28
CA CYS A 289 1.02 -2.88 10.60
C CYS A 289 2.30 -2.71 11.38
N GLY A 290 2.40 -1.59 12.06
CA GLY A 290 3.44 -1.26 13.01
C GLY A 290 3.20 -1.93 14.36
N ARG A 291 4.02 -1.54 15.32
CA ARG A 291 4.01 -1.99 16.71
C ARG A 291 2.64 -1.81 17.35
N LYS A 292 2.18 -2.82 18.06
CA LYS A 292 1.11 -2.66 19.05
C LYS A 292 1.74 -1.97 20.25
N HIS A 293 1.56 -0.67 20.38
CA HIS A 293 1.87 0.02 21.62
C HIS A 293 0.58 0.13 22.42
N GLY A 294 0.51 -0.63 23.52
CA GLY A 294 -0.51 -0.56 24.56
C GLY A 294 -1.87 0.01 24.16
N ILE A 295 -2.04 1.28 24.43
CA ILE A 295 -3.30 2.03 24.31
C ILE A 295 -3.63 2.42 22.86
N PHE A 296 -2.60 2.63 22.01
CA PHE A 296 -2.78 3.12 20.64
C PHE A 296 -2.57 1.99 19.65
N ASN A 297 -3.65 1.29 19.35
CA ASN A 297 -3.67 0.37 18.23
C ASN A 297 -3.85 1.16 16.93
N THR A 298 -2.75 1.60 16.34
CA THR A 298 -2.73 2.26 15.02
C THR A 298 -3.17 1.31 13.89
N ASN A 299 -3.29 0.01 14.19
CA ASN A 299 -3.64 -1.05 13.24
C ASN A 299 -5.10 -1.07 12.80
N THR A 300 -6.02 -0.39 13.47
CA THR A 300 -7.46 -0.56 13.20
C THR A 300 -7.97 0.21 11.99
N SER A 301 -7.19 1.10 11.40
CA SER A 301 -7.63 1.99 10.32
C SER A 301 -6.95 1.78 8.97
N ASN A 302 -5.95 0.91 8.87
CA ASN A 302 -5.17 0.82 7.64
C ASN A 302 -5.68 -0.27 6.70
N SER A 303 -6.62 0.12 5.83
CA SER A 303 -7.03 -0.69 4.68
C SER A 303 -6.22 -0.37 3.42
N VAL A 304 -5.16 0.42 3.51
CA VAL A 304 -4.38 0.86 2.36
C VAL A 304 -3.45 -0.26 1.89
N ARG A 305 -3.58 -0.61 0.62
CA ARG A 305 -2.58 -1.37 -0.11
C ARG A 305 -1.48 -0.42 -0.54
N ALA A 306 -0.24 -0.76 -0.29
CA ALA A 306 0.89 0.12 -0.58
C ALA A 306 1.79 -0.43 -1.68
N ALA A 307 2.51 0.48 -2.30
CA ALA A 307 3.62 0.16 -3.19
C ALA A 307 4.85 0.97 -2.78
N ILE A 308 6.01 0.32 -2.79
CA ILE A 308 7.29 1.02 -2.76
C ILE A 308 7.77 1.12 -4.21
N THR A 309 8.01 2.33 -4.66
CA THR A 309 8.47 2.63 -6.01
C THR A 309 9.90 3.14 -5.96
N VAL A 310 10.79 2.44 -6.63
CA VAL A 310 12.16 2.88 -6.87
C VAL A 310 12.24 3.45 -8.29
N ILE A 311 12.69 4.69 -8.41
CA ILE A 311 12.79 5.41 -9.68
C ILE A 311 14.24 5.80 -9.90
N GLU A 312 14.76 5.44 -11.05
CA GLU A 312 16.12 5.76 -11.46
C GLU A 312 16.12 6.43 -12.83
N ASN A 313 16.90 7.47 -12.96
CA ASN A 313 17.09 8.13 -14.24
C ASN A 313 18.34 7.52 -14.93
N LYS A 314 18.17 6.35 -15.57
CA LYS A 314 19.22 5.68 -16.35
C LYS A 314 18.92 5.82 -17.84
N GLU A 315 19.93 6.17 -18.62
CA GLU A 315 19.77 6.42 -20.08
C GLU A 315 19.46 5.15 -20.89
N SER A 316 19.85 3.97 -20.40
CA SER A 316 19.87 2.73 -21.18
C SER A 316 18.54 2.02 -21.34
N TYR A 317 17.53 2.38 -20.55
CA TYR A 317 16.25 1.67 -20.49
C TYR A 317 15.14 2.55 -19.94
N LYS A 318 13.94 2.48 -20.52
CA LYS A 318 12.77 3.23 -20.02
C LYS A 318 11.62 2.28 -19.72
N GLY A 319 11.12 2.37 -18.52
CA GLY A 319 9.94 1.63 -18.06
C GLY A 319 10.07 1.07 -16.66
N PHE A 320 8.96 0.53 -16.17
CA PHE A 320 8.84 -0.02 -14.82
C PHE A 320 8.54 -1.51 -14.85
N ARG A 321 9.22 -2.26 -13.99
CA ARG A 321 8.93 -3.64 -13.65
C ARG A 321 8.13 -3.67 -12.36
N THR A 322 7.26 -4.65 -12.19
CA THR A 322 6.46 -4.78 -10.97
C THR A 322 6.56 -6.18 -10.39
N THR A 323 6.48 -6.28 -9.07
CA THR A 323 6.21 -7.56 -8.43
C THR A 323 4.74 -7.97 -8.68
N PRO A 324 4.39 -9.24 -8.51
CA PRO A 324 3.01 -9.60 -8.23
C PRO A 324 2.51 -8.84 -7.00
N LEU A 325 1.19 -8.82 -6.77
CA LEU A 325 0.64 -8.24 -5.54
C LEU A 325 0.99 -9.17 -4.37
N ILE A 326 2.01 -8.81 -3.60
CA ILE A 326 2.59 -9.61 -2.53
C ILE A 326 1.59 -9.69 -1.37
N ARG A 327 1.21 -10.92 -1.03
CA ARG A 327 0.38 -11.25 0.12
C ARG A 327 1.22 -12.04 1.11
N PHE A 328 1.17 -11.66 2.38
CA PHE A 328 2.00 -12.28 3.41
C PHE A 328 1.28 -12.35 4.75
N LYS A 329 1.71 -13.24 5.62
CA LYS A 329 1.36 -13.25 7.04
C LYS A 329 2.42 -12.53 7.86
N ASN A 330 2.04 -12.06 9.05
CA ASN A 330 2.97 -11.32 9.93
C ASN A 330 4.21 -12.14 10.34
N GLU A 331 4.12 -13.45 10.33
CA GLU A 331 5.23 -14.37 10.65
C GLU A 331 6.35 -14.29 9.61
N GLU A 332 6.00 -14.10 8.33
CA GLU A 332 6.96 -13.97 7.23
C GLU A 332 7.61 -12.58 7.16
N ARG A 333 7.00 -11.59 7.79
CA ARG A 333 7.33 -10.16 7.62
C ARG A 333 8.83 -9.88 7.74
N LYS A 334 9.49 -10.46 8.76
CA LYS A 334 10.91 -10.22 9.01
C LYS A 334 11.81 -10.75 7.89
N GLN A 335 11.46 -11.90 7.31
CA GLN A 335 12.22 -12.50 6.20
C GLN A 335 11.85 -11.83 4.87
N LEU A 336 10.58 -11.51 4.68
CA LEU A 336 10.07 -10.90 3.46
C LEU A 336 10.60 -9.48 3.22
N LEU A 337 10.65 -8.64 4.28
CA LEU A 337 11.12 -7.26 4.17
C LEU A 337 12.65 -7.19 4.16
N ASN A 338 13.22 -7.79 3.13
CA ASN A 338 14.62 -7.78 2.73
C ASN A 338 14.69 -7.43 1.24
N THR A 339 15.64 -6.58 0.84
CA THR A 339 15.75 -6.10 -0.56
C THR A 339 15.92 -7.22 -1.55
N ASP A 340 16.84 -8.17 -1.29
CA ASP A 340 17.11 -9.29 -2.20
C ASP A 340 15.87 -10.19 -2.38
N VAL A 341 15.14 -10.43 -1.29
CA VAL A 341 13.89 -11.22 -1.31
C VAL A 341 12.81 -10.48 -2.12
N LEU A 342 12.63 -9.18 -1.89
CA LEU A 342 11.63 -8.40 -2.62
C LEU A 342 11.97 -8.27 -4.11
N GLU A 343 13.24 -8.09 -4.45
CA GLU A 343 13.70 -8.04 -5.84
C GLU A 343 13.56 -9.39 -6.55
N SER A 344 13.66 -10.52 -5.84
CA SER A 344 13.47 -11.84 -6.42
C SER A 344 12.08 -12.09 -7.00
N PHE A 345 11.07 -11.31 -6.58
CA PHE A 345 9.73 -11.34 -7.18
C PHE A 345 9.62 -10.58 -8.49
N ILE A 346 10.64 -9.81 -8.89
CA ILE A 346 10.65 -9.04 -10.12
C ILE A 346 11.22 -9.90 -11.25
N ASP A 347 10.49 -9.98 -12.38
CA ASP A 347 11.02 -10.60 -13.59
C ASP A 347 11.83 -9.55 -14.37
N GLU A 348 13.14 -9.73 -14.46
CA GLU A 348 14.02 -8.78 -15.14
C GLU A 348 13.82 -8.71 -16.65
N GLU A 349 13.36 -9.79 -17.27
CA GLU A 349 13.13 -9.85 -18.71
C GLU A 349 11.78 -9.29 -19.12
N TYR A 350 10.87 -9.09 -18.15
CA TYR A 350 9.47 -8.89 -18.47
C TYR A 350 8.94 -7.54 -18.04
N GLN A 351 8.85 -6.65 -19.00
CA GLN A 351 8.17 -5.39 -18.83
C GLN A 351 6.74 -5.51 -19.30
N LEU A 352 5.85 -5.36 -18.36
CA LEU A 352 4.43 -5.41 -18.65
C LEU A 352 3.83 -4.03 -18.54
N VAL A 353 3.86 -3.31 -19.64
CA VAL A 353 3.04 -2.13 -19.84
C VAL A 353 1.94 -2.47 -20.84
N ASN A 354 0.69 -2.37 -20.42
CA ASN A 354 -0.40 -2.36 -21.38
C ASN A 354 -0.29 -1.06 -22.19
N THR A 355 0.08 -1.19 -23.46
CA THR A 355 0.32 -0.06 -24.36
C THR A 355 -0.88 0.88 -24.52
N LYS A 356 -2.12 0.37 -24.38
CA LYS A 356 -3.33 1.19 -24.53
C LYS A 356 -3.64 2.06 -23.32
N ASN A 357 -3.44 1.53 -22.08
CA ASN A 357 -3.78 2.23 -20.83
C ASN A 357 -2.55 2.48 -19.96
N GLN A 358 -1.38 2.08 -20.39
CA GLN A 358 -0.10 2.17 -19.67
C GLN A 358 -0.16 1.61 -18.23
N MET A 359 -1.03 0.63 -17.99
CA MET A 359 -1.13 -0.04 -16.71
C MET A 359 0.06 -0.98 -16.52
N TYR A 360 0.57 -1.05 -15.30
CA TYR A 360 1.62 -2.01 -14.94
C TYR A 360 0.97 -3.32 -14.49
N TYR A 361 1.43 -4.44 -15.05
CA TYR A 361 0.93 -5.77 -14.71
C TYR A 361 1.66 -6.32 -13.49
N LYS A 362 0.93 -6.70 -12.48
CA LYS A 362 1.45 -7.39 -11.30
C LYS A 362 1.51 -8.90 -11.54
N CYS A 363 2.28 -9.32 -12.54
CA CYS A 363 2.40 -10.71 -12.95
C CYS A 363 3.49 -11.44 -12.15
N ALA A 364 3.16 -12.60 -11.59
CA ALA A 364 4.16 -13.51 -11.06
C ALA A 364 4.95 -14.12 -12.23
N LYS A 365 6.27 -14.23 -12.09
CA LYS A 365 7.16 -14.74 -13.14
C LYS A 365 6.76 -16.16 -13.63
N GLU A 366 6.26 -16.98 -12.73
CA GLU A 366 5.78 -18.35 -12.99
C GLU A 366 4.58 -18.34 -13.96
N LEU A 367 3.74 -17.31 -13.91
CA LEU A 367 2.53 -17.19 -14.72
C LEU A 367 2.73 -16.43 -16.05
N LYS A 368 3.94 -16.01 -16.37
CA LYS A 368 4.28 -15.26 -17.59
C LYS A 368 3.87 -16.00 -18.87
N SER A 369 4.22 -17.29 -18.97
CA SER A 369 3.86 -18.11 -20.12
C SER A 369 2.35 -18.28 -20.26
N VAL A 370 1.64 -18.46 -19.15
CA VAL A 370 0.18 -18.54 -19.12
C VAL A 370 -0.44 -17.24 -19.63
N TRP A 371 0.06 -16.08 -19.17
CA TRP A 371 -0.43 -14.79 -19.63
C TRP A 371 -0.22 -14.57 -21.13
N THR A 372 0.98 -14.86 -21.62
CA THR A 372 1.31 -14.73 -23.04
C THR A 372 0.44 -15.63 -23.91
N SER A 373 0.28 -16.91 -23.54
CA SER A 373 -0.58 -17.84 -24.27
C SER A 373 -2.04 -17.40 -24.23
N TRP A 374 -2.53 -16.94 -23.09
CA TRP A 374 -3.91 -16.46 -22.94
C TRP A 374 -4.18 -15.25 -23.85
N GLN A 375 -3.28 -14.27 -23.89
CA GLN A 375 -3.41 -13.13 -24.78
C GLN A 375 -3.38 -13.53 -26.27
N ASN A 376 -2.50 -14.47 -26.65
CA ASN A 376 -2.34 -14.89 -28.04
C ASN A 376 -3.55 -15.70 -28.57
N VAL A 377 -4.17 -16.50 -27.71
CA VAL A 377 -5.33 -17.32 -28.09
C VAL A 377 -6.63 -16.51 -28.08
N SER A 378 -6.72 -15.48 -27.22
CA SER A 378 -7.92 -14.67 -27.06
C SER A 378 -8.20 -13.79 -28.29
N ASP A 379 -9.44 -13.78 -28.74
CA ASP A 379 -9.91 -13.02 -29.90
C ASP A 379 -10.97 -11.97 -29.54
N LYS A 380 -11.60 -12.12 -28.37
CA LYS A 380 -12.65 -11.23 -27.85
C LYS A 380 -12.45 -10.93 -26.37
N CYS A 381 -13.22 -9.97 -25.87
CA CYS A 381 -13.35 -9.72 -24.44
C CYS A 381 -14.70 -10.23 -23.93
N LEU A 382 -14.82 -10.43 -22.61
CA LEU A 382 -16.09 -10.81 -21.99
C LEU A 382 -17.25 -9.86 -22.37
N GLY A 383 -16.95 -8.56 -22.47
CA GLY A 383 -17.94 -7.54 -22.86
C GLY A 383 -18.59 -7.77 -24.21
N ASP A 384 -17.90 -8.45 -25.15
CA ASP A 384 -18.41 -8.74 -26.47
C ASP A 384 -19.51 -9.82 -26.49
N TYR A 385 -19.70 -10.52 -25.39
CA TYR A 385 -20.68 -11.59 -25.19
C TYR A 385 -21.86 -11.16 -24.30
N ILE A 386 -21.83 -9.94 -23.74
CA ILE A 386 -22.87 -9.45 -22.84
C ILE A 386 -24.00 -8.82 -23.63
N SER A 387 -25.22 -9.27 -23.38
CA SER A 387 -26.44 -8.74 -23.96
C SER A 387 -27.25 -7.94 -22.94
N GLN A 388 -27.94 -6.90 -23.40
CA GLN A 388 -28.86 -6.16 -22.55
C GLN A 388 -30.09 -6.98 -22.15
N TYR A 389 -30.49 -7.92 -23.00
CA TYR A 389 -31.74 -8.71 -22.89
C TYR A 389 -31.50 -10.21 -22.70
N GLY A 390 -30.25 -10.63 -22.46
CA GLY A 390 -29.91 -12.03 -22.30
C GLY A 390 -30.65 -12.70 -21.13
N HIS A 391 -31.15 -13.91 -21.38
CA HIS A 391 -31.94 -14.65 -20.41
C HIS A 391 -31.09 -15.46 -19.42
N ASN A 392 -29.85 -15.78 -19.77
CA ASN A 392 -28.95 -16.53 -18.91
C ASN A 392 -28.17 -15.53 -18.03
N ILE A 393 -28.43 -15.56 -16.73
CA ILE A 393 -27.90 -14.57 -15.78
C ILE A 393 -26.77 -15.20 -14.97
N ILE A 394 -25.59 -14.56 -15.02
CA ILE A 394 -24.50 -14.81 -14.09
C ILE A 394 -24.43 -13.65 -13.10
N SER A 395 -24.33 -13.96 -11.82
CA SER A 395 -23.97 -12.94 -10.82
C SER A 395 -22.74 -13.36 -10.05
N MET A 396 -21.90 -12.38 -9.69
CA MET A 396 -20.73 -12.56 -8.83
C MET A 396 -20.63 -11.44 -7.80
N PRO A 397 -20.06 -11.70 -6.58
CA PRO A 397 -19.79 -10.62 -5.65
C PRO A 397 -18.83 -9.61 -6.30
N ASN A 398 -19.09 -8.33 -6.09
CA ASN A 398 -18.12 -7.30 -6.50
C ASN A 398 -16.91 -7.22 -5.55
N THR A 399 -16.97 -7.86 -4.36
CA THR A 399 -15.86 -7.91 -3.40
C THR A 399 -15.25 -9.31 -3.41
N CYS A 400 -14.05 -9.43 -3.96
CA CYS A 400 -13.31 -10.67 -4.13
C CYS A 400 -12.01 -10.60 -3.33
N ARG A 401 -11.88 -11.35 -2.23
CA ARG A 401 -10.67 -11.29 -1.38
C ARG A 401 -9.66 -12.38 -1.74
N TYR A 402 -10.11 -13.60 -1.96
CA TYR A 402 -9.24 -14.77 -2.14
C TYR A 402 -9.49 -15.54 -3.45
N PHE A 403 -10.65 -15.39 -4.01
CA PHE A 403 -11.07 -16.02 -5.27
C PHE A 403 -12.31 -15.31 -5.82
N THR A 404 -12.62 -15.52 -7.09
CA THR A 404 -13.89 -15.14 -7.71
C THR A 404 -14.85 -16.32 -7.68
N THR A 405 -16.14 -16.03 -7.62
CA THR A 405 -17.20 -17.04 -7.76
C THR A 405 -18.36 -16.46 -8.55
N ALA A 406 -18.97 -17.28 -9.40
CA ALA A 406 -20.20 -16.97 -10.12
C ALA A 406 -21.35 -17.87 -9.67
N SER A 407 -22.55 -17.33 -9.64
CA SER A 407 -23.79 -18.06 -9.44
C SER A 407 -24.70 -17.93 -10.67
N ASN A 408 -25.49 -18.95 -10.93
CA ASN A 408 -26.57 -18.90 -11.89
C ASN A 408 -27.75 -18.13 -11.29
N GLY A 409 -28.08 -16.97 -11.87
CA GLY A 409 -29.06 -16.05 -11.33
C GLY A 409 -28.53 -15.15 -10.21
N LEU A 410 -29.43 -14.35 -9.64
CA LEU A 410 -29.12 -13.40 -8.57
C LEU A 410 -29.04 -14.11 -7.22
N MET A 411 -28.22 -13.57 -6.32
CA MET A 411 -28.13 -14.00 -4.94
C MET A 411 -28.55 -12.87 -3.99
N ASN A 412 -28.98 -13.24 -2.79
CA ASN A 412 -29.33 -12.26 -1.76
C ASN A 412 -28.05 -11.65 -1.17
N ARG A 413 -27.53 -10.60 -1.83
CA ARG A 413 -26.34 -9.87 -1.38
C ARG A 413 -26.37 -8.41 -1.86
N ASN A 414 -25.75 -7.54 -1.06
CA ASN A 414 -25.43 -6.19 -1.48
C ASN A 414 -24.15 -6.22 -2.37
N GLY A 415 -24.13 -5.46 -3.45
CA GLY A 415 -22.95 -5.34 -4.29
C GLY A 415 -22.60 -6.62 -5.06
N GLN A 416 -23.23 -6.80 -6.21
CA GLN A 416 -22.91 -7.87 -7.15
C GLN A 416 -22.80 -7.32 -8.58
N ILE A 417 -21.96 -7.94 -9.37
CA ILE A 417 -21.87 -7.74 -10.82
C ILE A 417 -22.83 -8.73 -11.46
N VAL A 418 -23.70 -8.22 -12.32
CA VAL A 418 -24.67 -9.02 -13.07
C VAL A 418 -24.31 -8.99 -14.55
N LEU A 419 -24.27 -10.16 -15.17
CA LEU A 419 -23.98 -10.37 -16.58
C LEU A 419 -25.14 -11.15 -17.21
N ASN A 420 -25.69 -10.63 -18.29
CA ASN A 420 -26.74 -11.28 -19.07
C ASN A 420 -26.14 -11.81 -20.37
N ILE A 421 -26.37 -13.05 -20.69
CA ILE A 421 -25.80 -13.74 -21.85
C ILE A 421 -26.94 -14.44 -22.61
N ASP A 422 -27.00 -14.32 -23.94
CA ASP A 422 -28.03 -14.94 -24.75
C ASP A 422 -27.74 -16.42 -25.00
N ASP A 423 -26.55 -16.72 -25.48
CA ASP A 423 -26.12 -18.08 -25.84
C ASP A 423 -25.80 -18.91 -24.58
N LYS A 424 -26.35 -20.12 -24.53
CA LYS A 424 -26.20 -21.01 -23.38
C LYS A 424 -24.78 -21.58 -23.25
N ASP A 425 -24.11 -21.85 -24.35
CA ASP A 425 -22.77 -22.41 -24.34
C ASP A 425 -21.75 -21.33 -23.95
N VAL A 426 -21.94 -20.10 -24.44
CA VAL A 426 -21.18 -18.92 -23.96
C VAL A 426 -21.42 -18.67 -22.48
N PHE A 427 -22.64 -18.83 -21.99
CA PHE A 427 -22.95 -18.74 -20.58
C PHE A 427 -22.17 -19.79 -19.77
N ASN A 428 -22.19 -21.07 -20.19
CA ASN A 428 -21.50 -22.16 -19.50
C ASN A 428 -19.98 -21.90 -19.43
N TYR A 429 -19.38 -21.51 -20.56
CA TYR A 429 -17.97 -21.14 -20.62
C TYR A 429 -17.65 -19.95 -19.72
N THR A 430 -18.43 -18.87 -19.80
CA THR A 430 -18.23 -17.67 -18.96
C THR A 430 -18.38 -17.98 -17.46
N PHE A 431 -19.39 -18.80 -17.12
CA PHE A 431 -19.58 -19.25 -15.75
C PHE A 431 -18.36 -19.99 -15.21
N CYS A 432 -17.78 -20.89 -16.01
CA CYS A 432 -16.55 -21.59 -15.67
C CYS A 432 -15.34 -20.64 -15.57
N MET A 433 -15.19 -19.73 -16.54
CA MET A 433 -14.10 -18.75 -16.50
C MET A 433 -14.11 -17.91 -15.24
N ILE A 434 -15.28 -17.44 -14.77
CA ILE A 434 -15.38 -16.64 -13.55
C ILE A 434 -15.11 -17.48 -12.29
N ASN A 435 -15.48 -18.77 -12.30
CA ASN A 435 -15.20 -19.70 -11.20
C ASN A 435 -13.78 -20.30 -11.22
N SER A 436 -12.98 -19.98 -12.24
CA SER A 436 -11.58 -20.40 -12.36
C SER A 436 -10.61 -19.46 -11.65
N SER A 437 -9.34 -19.82 -11.62
CA SER A 437 -8.28 -18.92 -11.18
C SER A 437 -8.03 -17.77 -12.16
N PHE A 438 -8.35 -17.92 -13.43
CA PHE A 438 -8.09 -16.92 -14.47
C PHE A 438 -8.78 -15.59 -14.20
N ALA A 439 -10.08 -15.59 -13.85
CA ALA A 439 -10.81 -14.35 -13.57
C ALA A 439 -10.29 -13.65 -12.30
N TYR A 440 -9.98 -14.41 -11.25
CA TYR A 440 -9.38 -13.87 -10.04
C TYR A 440 -7.99 -13.28 -10.32
N TRP A 441 -7.16 -14.00 -11.06
CA TRP A 441 -5.82 -13.57 -11.45
C TRP A 441 -5.86 -12.32 -12.33
N TYR A 442 -6.74 -12.27 -13.33
CA TYR A 442 -6.93 -11.11 -14.20
C TYR A 442 -7.20 -9.83 -13.39
N TRP A 443 -8.09 -9.93 -12.40
CA TRP A 443 -8.32 -8.81 -11.50
C TRP A 443 -7.07 -8.43 -10.70
N ARG A 444 -6.35 -9.40 -10.16
CA ARG A 444 -5.12 -9.18 -9.40
C ARG A 444 -4.00 -8.56 -10.25
N LEU A 445 -3.93 -8.94 -11.51
CA LEU A 445 -2.95 -8.43 -12.47
C LEU A 445 -3.06 -6.90 -12.63
N PHE A 446 -4.28 -6.39 -12.78
CA PHE A 446 -4.51 -4.99 -13.09
C PHE A 446 -4.92 -4.14 -11.89
N ASP A 447 -5.82 -4.64 -11.08
CA ASP A 447 -6.39 -3.91 -9.94
C ASP A 447 -6.02 -4.61 -8.63
N GLY A 448 -6.73 -5.66 -8.22
CA GLY A 448 -6.53 -6.33 -6.94
C GLY A 448 -6.96 -5.48 -5.74
N GLY A 449 -7.79 -4.45 -5.92
CA GLY A 449 -8.38 -3.61 -4.89
C GLY A 449 -9.33 -4.36 -3.95
N ILE A 450 -10.26 -3.65 -3.33
CA ILE A 450 -11.32 -4.26 -2.52
C ILE A 450 -12.44 -4.79 -3.41
N THR A 451 -12.77 -4.04 -4.44
CA THR A 451 -13.90 -4.29 -5.35
C THR A 451 -13.38 -4.63 -6.73
N TYR A 452 -13.91 -5.69 -7.33
CA TYR A 452 -13.65 -6.00 -8.74
C TYR A 452 -14.46 -5.02 -9.61
N PRO A 453 -13.81 -4.10 -10.37
CA PRO A 453 -14.55 -3.17 -11.21
C PRO A 453 -15.22 -3.91 -12.36
N ARG A 454 -16.54 -3.69 -12.57
CA ARG A 454 -17.27 -4.30 -13.69
C ARG A 454 -16.61 -3.99 -15.03
N GLY A 455 -16.15 -2.76 -15.24
CA GLY A 455 -15.49 -2.36 -16.48
C GLY A 455 -14.16 -3.09 -16.73
N LEU A 456 -13.45 -3.51 -15.68
CA LEU A 456 -12.28 -4.38 -15.83
C LEU A 456 -12.68 -5.81 -16.18
N LEU A 457 -13.68 -6.36 -15.49
CA LEU A 457 -14.19 -7.71 -15.79
C LEU A 457 -14.61 -7.86 -17.24
N LEU A 458 -15.33 -6.87 -17.80
CA LEU A 458 -15.76 -6.87 -19.20
C LEU A 458 -14.60 -6.85 -20.21
N LYS A 459 -13.42 -6.42 -19.81
CA LYS A 459 -12.19 -6.44 -20.64
C LYS A 459 -11.39 -7.74 -20.51
N MET A 460 -11.84 -8.68 -19.69
CA MET A 460 -11.17 -9.97 -19.52
C MET A 460 -11.10 -10.70 -20.86
N PRO A 461 -9.89 -11.16 -21.29
CA PRO A 461 -9.73 -11.87 -22.56
C PRO A 461 -10.52 -13.18 -22.58
N MET A 462 -11.19 -13.45 -23.67
CA MET A 462 -12.01 -14.64 -23.90
C MET A 462 -11.59 -15.29 -25.23
N PHE A 463 -11.74 -16.61 -25.31
CA PHE A 463 -11.39 -17.39 -26.49
C PHE A 463 -12.46 -18.45 -26.85
N TYR A 464 -13.72 -18.15 -26.56
CA TYR A 464 -14.84 -19.06 -26.84
C TYR A 464 -14.89 -19.53 -28.29
N ASN A 465 -14.62 -18.66 -29.27
CA ASN A 465 -14.64 -18.98 -30.68
C ASN A 465 -13.50 -19.93 -31.12
N LYS A 466 -12.53 -20.18 -30.25
CA LYS A 466 -11.41 -21.12 -30.49
C LYS A 466 -11.65 -22.49 -29.86
N LEU A 467 -12.75 -22.67 -29.14
CA LEU A 467 -13.09 -23.93 -28.50
C LEU A 467 -13.54 -24.96 -29.50
N SER A 468 -13.06 -26.19 -29.39
CA SER A 468 -13.61 -27.33 -30.05
C SER A 468 -14.99 -27.71 -29.48
N GLU A 469 -15.76 -28.54 -30.19
CA GLU A 469 -17.05 -29.03 -29.66
C GLU A 469 -16.86 -29.86 -28.37
N GLU A 470 -15.75 -30.59 -28.25
CA GLU A 470 -15.39 -31.32 -27.04
C GLU A 470 -15.12 -30.36 -25.84
N ASP A 471 -14.44 -29.22 -26.10
CA ASP A 471 -14.20 -28.21 -25.08
C ASP A 471 -15.49 -27.55 -24.62
N LYS A 472 -16.39 -27.21 -25.55
CA LYS A 472 -17.72 -26.66 -25.25
C LYS A 472 -18.54 -27.63 -24.40
N GLN A 473 -18.55 -28.92 -24.80
CA GLN A 473 -19.22 -29.97 -24.04
C GLN A 473 -18.67 -30.07 -22.61
N PHE A 474 -17.34 -30.06 -22.43
CA PHE A 474 -16.71 -30.05 -21.08
C PHE A 474 -17.20 -28.89 -20.21
N PHE A 475 -17.22 -27.67 -20.77
CA PHE A 475 -17.69 -26.50 -19.99
C PHE A 475 -19.18 -26.59 -19.68
N SER A 476 -19.97 -27.16 -20.59
CA SER A 476 -21.42 -27.40 -20.37
C SER A 476 -21.66 -28.40 -19.24
N GLU A 477 -20.93 -29.52 -19.24
CA GLU A 477 -21.06 -30.57 -18.22
C GLU A 477 -20.67 -30.04 -16.82
N ILE A 478 -19.51 -29.42 -16.69
CA ILE A 478 -19.01 -28.92 -15.39
C ILE A 478 -19.87 -27.76 -14.87
N ALA A 479 -20.32 -26.85 -15.75
CA ALA A 479 -21.22 -25.77 -15.36
C ALA A 479 -22.56 -26.33 -14.85
N THR A 480 -23.12 -27.34 -15.54
CA THR A 480 -24.35 -28.02 -15.13
C THR A 480 -24.19 -28.68 -13.75
N GLU A 481 -23.12 -29.45 -13.54
CA GLU A 481 -22.83 -30.09 -12.26
C GLU A 481 -22.73 -29.06 -11.13
N MET A 482 -22.01 -27.95 -11.35
CA MET A 482 -21.85 -26.87 -10.36
C MET A 482 -23.19 -26.20 -10.06
N ILE A 483 -24.00 -25.92 -11.05
CA ILE A 483 -25.28 -25.22 -10.91
C ILE A 483 -26.30 -26.11 -10.19
N GLU A 484 -26.44 -27.36 -10.55
CA GLU A 484 -27.35 -28.32 -9.90
C GLU A 484 -27.02 -28.53 -8.42
N ASN A 485 -25.72 -28.56 -8.10
CA ASN A 485 -25.26 -28.72 -6.73
C ASN A 485 -25.09 -27.40 -5.96
N SER A 486 -25.34 -26.25 -6.58
CA SER A 486 -25.03 -24.92 -6.04
C SER A 486 -25.58 -24.67 -4.62
N LYS A 487 -26.79 -25.15 -4.34
CA LYS A 487 -27.46 -25.02 -3.03
C LYS A 487 -26.63 -25.60 -1.88
N LYS A 488 -25.82 -26.64 -2.13
CA LYS A 488 -24.95 -27.27 -1.12
C LYS A 488 -23.77 -26.37 -0.72
N TYR A 489 -23.43 -25.40 -1.57
CA TYR A 489 -22.23 -24.56 -1.45
C TYR A 489 -22.56 -23.12 -1.05
N ILE A 490 -23.84 -22.79 -0.83
CA ILE A 490 -24.26 -21.47 -0.33
C ILE A 490 -23.80 -21.30 1.11
N VAL A 491 -23.16 -20.19 1.39
CA VAL A 491 -22.70 -19.78 2.72
C VAL A 491 -23.32 -18.44 3.07
N THR A 492 -24.03 -18.38 4.17
CA THR A 492 -24.68 -17.17 4.67
C THR A 492 -23.75 -16.44 5.64
N LYS A 493 -23.64 -15.12 5.52
CA LYS A 493 -22.92 -14.23 6.42
C LYS A 493 -23.85 -13.18 7.00
N ASN A 494 -23.73 -12.93 8.31
CA ASN A 494 -24.62 -12.03 9.06
C ASN A 494 -23.95 -10.71 9.49
N ASN A 495 -22.87 -10.26 8.81
CA ASN A 495 -22.09 -9.11 9.29
C ASN A 495 -22.79 -7.76 9.06
N VAL A 496 -23.53 -7.59 7.97
CA VAL A 496 -24.30 -6.38 7.61
C VAL A 496 -25.60 -6.83 6.94
N GLY A 497 -26.51 -7.42 7.72
CA GLY A 497 -27.65 -8.14 7.19
C GLY A 497 -27.27 -9.52 6.64
N VAL A 498 -28.29 -10.30 6.25
CA VAL A 498 -28.12 -11.64 5.69
C VAL A 498 -27.56 -11.52 4.27
N GLN A 499 -26.37 -12.05 4.04
CA GLN A 499 -25.72 -12.07 2.73
C GLN A 499 -25.36 -13.49 2.32
N GLU A 500 -25.79 -13.89 1.15
CA GLU A 500 -25.45 -15.18 0.56
C GLU A 500 -24.20 -15.08 -0.31
N ASN A 501 -23.31 -16.05 -0.17
CA ASN A 501 -22.18 -16.28 -1.03
C ASN A 501 -22.14 -17.75 -1.41
N ILE A 502 -21.57 -18.05 -2.56
CA ILE A 502 -21.35 -19.43 -2.97
C ILE A 502 -19.86 -19.75 -2.89
N LYS A 503 -19.52 -20.94 -2.36
CA LYS A 503 -18.14 -21.42 -2.25
C LYS A 503 -18.07 -22.83 -2.80
N TYR A 504 -17.79 -22.92 -4.08
CA TYR A 504 -17.58 -24.23 -4.70
C TYR A 504 -16.30 -24.90 -4.16
N PRO A 505 -16.27 -26.23 -4.04
CA PRO A 505 -15.05 -26.99 -3.77
C PRO A 505 -13.92 -26.64 -4.73
N ARG A 506 -12.67 -26.73 -4.24
CA ARG A 506 -11.47 -26.38 -5.02
C ARG A 506 -11.33 -27.25 -6.28
N GLU A 507 -11.79 -28.49 -6.21
CA GLU A 507 -11.69 -29.47 -7.30
C GLU A 507 -12.35 -28.96 -8.59
N PHE A 508 -13.46 -28.21 -8.52
CA PHE A 508 -14.08 -27.60 -9.69
C PHE A 508 -13.16 -26.58 -10.33
N ARG A 509 -12.57 -25.70 -9.51
CA ARG A 509 -11.63 -24.69 -10.00
C ARG A 509 -10.40 -25.33 -10.64
N ASP A 510 -9.85 -26.35 -10.02
CA ASP A 510 -8.65 -27.06 -10.49
C ASP A 510 -8.94 -27.80 -11.80
N LYS A 511 -10.08 -28.48 -11.93
CA LYS A 511 -10.55 -29.09 -13.21
C LYS A 511 -10.68 -28.05 -14.32
N ILE A 512 -11.28 -26.90 -14.03
CA ILE A 512 -11.45 -25.82 -15.00
C ILE A 512 -10.08 -25.23 -15.38
N ASN A 513 -9.21 -24.96 -14.43
CA ASN A 513 -7.86 -24.46 -14.67
C ASN A 513 -7.06 -25.41 -15.56
N ARG A 514 -7.10 -26.73 -15.28
CA ARG A 514 -6.44 -27.75 -16.08
C ARG A 514 -6.90 -27.70 -17.53
N LYS A 515 -8.22 -27.68 -17.77
CA LYS A 515 -8.80 -27.62 -19.10
C LYS A 515 -8.39 -26.34 -19.83
N LEU A 516 -8.40 -25.20 -19.16
CA LEU A 516 -7.98 -23.91 -19.73
C LEU A 516 -6.49 -23.92 -20.13
N LEU A 517 -5.62 -24.47 -19.29
CA LEU A 517 -4.18 -24.63 -19.60
C LEU A 517 -3.99 -25.53 -20.83
N ASP A 518 -4.75 -26.61 -20.95
CA ASP A 518 -4.68 -27.52 -22.10
C ASP A 518 -5.07 -26.83 -23.42
N ILE A 519 -6.16 -26.03 -23.40
CA ILE A 519 -6.60 -25.25 -24.56
C ILE A 519 -5.56 -24.19 -24.94
N LEU A 520 -4.89 -23.60 -23.97
CA LEU A 520 -3.79 -22.64 -24.19
C LEU A 520 -2.49 -23.30 -24.70
N GLY A 521 -2.47 -24.61 -24.91
CA GLY A 521 -1.30 -25.36 -25.35
C GLY A 521 -0.26 -25.62 -24.26
N LEU A 522 -0.62 -25.41 -22.98
CA LEU A 522 0.27 -25.50 -21.82
C LEU A 522 0.08 -26.81 -21.03
N LYS A 523 -0.01 -27.94 -21.75
CA LYS A 523 -0.29 -29.28 -21.17
C LYS A 523 0.70 -29.74 -20.11
N ASN A 524 1.93 -29.24 -20.16
CA ASN A 524 3.00 -29.59 -19.21
C ASN A 524 3.00 -28.76 -17.93
N ILE A 525 2.14 -27.76 -17.84
CA ILE A 525 2.01 -26.88 -16.67
C ILE A 525 0.92 -27.46 -15.74
N ASP A 526 1.26 -27.69 -14.48
CA ASP A 526 0.31 -28.13 -13.46
C ASP A 526 -0.62 -26.95 -13.07
N GLU A 527 -1.90 -27.20 -12.85
CA GLU A 527 -2.86 -26.19 -12.41
C GLU A 527 -2.54 -25.59 -11.04
N LYS A 528 -1.70 -26.25 -10.23
CA LYS A 528 -1.18 -25.72 -8.97
C LYS A 528 -0.31 -24.49 -9.14
N ILE A 529 0.14 -24.20 -10.37
CA ILE A 529 0.84 -22.93 -10.68
C ILE A 529 0.06 -21.70 -10.21
N PHE A 530 -1.27 -21.80 -10.17
CA PHE A 530 -2.11 -20.72 -9.65
C PHE A 530 -2.11 -20.59 -8.11
N ASP A 531 -1.46 -21.50 -7.37
CA ASP A 531 -1.34 -21.37 -5.93
C ASP A 531 -0.55 -20.10 -5.55
N VAL A 532 0.35 -19.63 -6.42
CA VAL A 532 1.09 -18.38 -6.27
C VAL A 532 0.17 -17.16 -6.06
N ILE A 533 -1.00 -17.14 -6.69
CA ILE A 533 -1.95 -16.01 -6.54
C ILE A 533 -3.00 -16.25 -5.45
N HIS A 534 -3.17 -17.47 -5.01
CA HIS A 534 -4.14 -17.84 -3.97
C HIS A 534 -3.52 -17.96 -2.58
N SER A 535 -2.20 -18.16 -2.49
CA SER A 535 -1.49 -18.24 -1.21
C SER A 535 -1.63 -16.96 -0.40
N ASN A 536 -1.65 -17.12 0.92
CA ASN A 536 -1.55 -16.03 1.89
C ASN A 536 -0.12 -15.85 2.41
N MET A 537 0.83 -16.63 1.90
CA MET A 537 2.24 -16.63 2.27
C MET A 537 3.09 -16.42 1.03
N ALA A 538 3.91 -15.37 1.03
CA ALA A 538 4.71 -15.00 -0.11
C ALA A 538 5.92 -15.95 -0.28
N LEU A 539 6.47 -16.46 0.81
CA LEU A 539 7.71 -17.23 0.82
C LEU A 539 7.50 -18.74 0.64
N GLU A 540 6.31 -19.28 0.94
CA GLU A 540 6.02 -20.72 0.78
C GLU A 540 5.82 -21.15 -0.68
N VAL A 541 5.65 -20.22 -1.60
CA VAL A 541 5.36 -20.50 -3.02
C VAL A 541 6.62 -20.72 -3.85
N ASN A 542 7.79 -20.50 -3.27
CA ASN A 542 9.10 -20.69 -3.93
C ASN A 542 9.68 -22.10 -3.73
N VAL A 543 8.83 -23.14 -3.62
CA VAL A 543 9.27 -24.53 -3.56
C VAL A 543 8.96 -25.26 -4.87
#